data_93e98331d903302547cf1cfa8e9cc2c7
#
_entry.id   93e98331d903302547cf1cfa8e9cc2c7
#
_cell.length_a   1.000
_cell.length_b   1.000
_cell.length_c   1.000
_cell.angle_alpha   90.00
_cell.angle_beta   90.00
_cell.angle_gamma   90.00
#
_symmetry.space_group_name_H-M   'P 1'
#
loop_
_entity.id
_entity.type
_entity.pdbx_description
1 polymer ?
#
loop_
_entity_poly.entity_id
_entity_poly.type
_entity_poly.pdbx_seq_one_letter_code
_entity_poly.pdbx_strand_id
1 'polypeptide(L)'
;AFERGFEQGNLDEFVLYDYRVNIPIGSATLSMGKTKETFSISRLSAMIYEPAQQERASVADGLLPARNIGVVISSSFMKERMTWAAGVFNNWYEADRSFSDNPTVLTGRITALPYASEDESNLLHLGIAGRYSNAAGGIRYKAKTEIFSGPVSVDTDLLDDASSAFHYGLEMAWRKG
;
A
#
# COMPACT_ATOMS: atom_id res chain seq x y z
N ALA A 1 10.30 -3.79 -13.43
CA ALA A 1 9.43 -3.46 -14.56
C ALA A 1 9.50 -1.95 -14.77
N PHE A 2 9.80 -1.53 -15.99
CA PHE A 2 9.83 -0.11 -16.36
C PHE A 2 8.48 0.19 -17.03
N GLU A 3 7.65 0.99 -16.41
CA GLU A 3 6.44 1.51 -17.05
C GLU A 3 6.67 2.99 -17.39
N ARG A 4 6.45 3.34 -18.64
CA ARG A 4 6.31 4.74 -19.05
C ARG A 4 4.94 5.23 -18.62
N GLY A 5 4.90 6.09 -17.62
CA GLY A 5 3.69 6.85 -17.31
C GLY A 5 3.52 7.97 -18.32
N PHE A 6 2.47 7.91 -19.12
CA PHE A 6 2.06 9.03 -19.95
C PHE A 6 1.19 9.96 -19.09
N GLU A 7 1.80 10.94 -18.43
CA GLU A 7 1.07 12.12 -17.99
C GLU A 7 1.09 13.15 -19.13
N GLN A 8 -0.06 13.71 -19.42
CA GLN A 8 -0.20 14.76 -20.45
C GLN A 8 0.69 15.94 -20.08
N GLY A 9 1.80 16.11 -20.78
CA GLY A 9 2.57 17.34 -20.74
C GLY A 9 4.09 17.22 -20.81
N ASN A 10 4.70 16.11 -20.43
CA ASN A 10 6.16 15.98 -20.51
C ASN A 10 6.55 14.56 -20.92
N LEU A 11 6.93 14.39 -22.16
CA LEU A 11 7.38 13.11 -22.73
C LEU A 11 8.75 12.67 -22.22
N ASP A 12 9.41 13.48 -21.39
CA ASP A 12 10.79 13.29 -20.95
C ASP A 12 10.90 12.83 -19.48
N GLU A 13 9.78 12.63 -18.77
CA GLU A 13 9.81 12.19 -17.38
C GLU A 13 9.79 10.66 -17.28
N PHE A 14 10.92 10.10 -16.81
CA PHE A 14 11.04 8.67 -16.53
C PHE A 14 10.60 8.40 -15.09
N VAL A 15 9.46 7.75 -14.90
CA VAL A 15 8.92 7.41 -13.57
C VAL A 15 9.22 5.94 -13.24
N LEU A 16 9.99 5.72 -12.17
CA LEU A 16 10.18 4.39 -11.58
C LEU A 16 9.04 4.11 -10.59
N TYR A 17 8.17 3.17 -10.93
CA TYR A 17 7.05 2.78 -10.06
C TYR A 17 7.50 1.89 -8.89
N ASP A 18 8.19 0.82 -9.18
CA ASP A 18 8.71 -0.11 -8.16
C ASP A 18 10.18 -0.38 -8.42
N TYR A 19 11.03 -0.13 -7.44
CA TYR A 19 12.41 -0.59 -7.41
C TYR A 19 12.73 -1.07 -6.00
N ARG A 20 13.05 -2.34 -5.87
CA ARG A 20 13.35 -2.93 -4.57
C ARG A 20 14.35 -4.06 -4.68
N VAL A 21 15.11 -4.24 -3.61
CA VAL A 21 15.98 -5.41 -3.40
C VAL A 21 15.30 -6.29 -2.36
N ASN A 22 15.19 -7.59 -2.65
CA ASN A 22 14.69 -8.59 -1.73
C ASN A 22 15.83 -9.47 -1.26
N ILE A 23 16.01 -9.55 0.05
CA ILE A 23 17.07 -10.32 0.72
C ILE A 23 16.39 -11.40 1.56
N PRO A 24 16.58 -12.69 1.25
CA PRO A 24 16.07 -13.77 2.09
C PRO A 24 16.85 -13.82 3.41
N ILE A 25 16.14 -13.88 4.54
CA ILE A 25 16.69 -13.99 5.89
C ILE A 25 15.96 -15.13 6.61
N GLY A 26 16.52 -16.34 6.54
CA GLY A 26 15.88 -17.53 7.07
C GLY A 26 14.53 -17.78 6.40
N SER A 27 13.45 -17.82 7.18
CA SER A 27 12.07 -17.97 6.68
C SER A 27 11.41 -16.63 6.30
N ALA A 28 12.10 -15.52 6.48
CA ALA A 28 11.59 -14.19 6.19
C ALA A 28 12.29 -13.58 4.96
N THR A 29 11.66 -12.57 4.37
CA THR A 29 12.23 -11.74 3.31
C THR A 29 12.29 -10.29 3.78
N LEU A 30 13.47 -9.70 3.68
CA LEU A 30 13.68 -8.26 3.83
C LEU A 30 13.62 -7.60 2.47
N SER A 31 12.72 -6.65 2.29
CA SER A 31 12.57 -5.87 1.05
C SER A 31 12.93 -4.42 1.32
N MET A 32 13.79 -3.83 0.51
CA MET A 32 14.26 -2.44 0.67
C MET A 32 14.10 -1.70 -0.66
N GLY A 33 13.52 -0.48 -0.63
CA GLY A 33 13.34 0.37 -1.80
C GLY A 33 11.95 0.97 -1.91
N LYS A 34 11.56 1.38 -3.12
CA LYS A 34 10.23 1.91 -3.41
C LYS A 34 9.24 0.77 -3.65
N THR A 35 8.24 0.66 -2.82
CA THR A 35 7.24 -0.41 -2.87
C THR A 35 5.92 0.05 -2.27
N LYS A 36 4.91 -0.79 -2.39
CA LYS A 36 3.61 -0.56 -1.73
C LYS A 36 3.74 -0.76 -0.23
N GLU A 37 3.08 0.10 0.56
CA GLU A 37 2.95 -0.09 2.00
C GLU A 37 2.14 -1.35 2.30
N THR A 38 2.50 -2.08 3.36
CA THR A 38 1.88 -3.36 3.72
C THR A 38 0.59 -3.13 4.52
N PHE A 39 -0.43 -2.56 3.90
CA PHE A 39 -1.64 -2.17 4.62
C PHE A 39 -2.90 -2.88 4.12
N SER A 40 -3.27 -2.81 2.87
CA SER A 40 -4.59 -3.23 2.37
C SER A 40 -4.47 -4.23 1.22
N ILE A 41 -5.34 -5.25 1.18
CA ILE A 41 -5.43 -6.17 0.04
C ILE A 41 -5.71 -5.39 -1.25
N SER A 42 -6.62 -4.43 -1.22
CA SER A 42 -6.95 -3.58 -2.37
C SER A 42 -5.76 -2.76 -2.86
N ARG A 43 -4.84 -2.35 -1.96
CA ARG A 43 -3.64 -1.60 -2.34
C ARG A 43 -2.51 -2.52 -2.80
N LEU A 44 -2.40 -3.71 -2.23
CA LEU A 44 -1.34 -4.68 -2.54
C LEU A 44 -1.63 -5.46 -3.83
N SER A 45 -2.89 -5.75 -4.12
CA SER A 45 -3.28 -6.40 -5.37
C SER A 45 -3.00 -5.51 -6.58
N ALA A 46 -2.74 -6.13 -7.72
CA ALA A 46 -2.61 -5.42 -8.97
C ALA A 46 -4.01 -5.19 -9.55
N MET A 47 -4.35 -3.94 -9.92
CA MET A 47 -5.64 -3.60 -10.53
C MET A 47 -6.02 -4.50 -11.72
N ILE A 48 -5.02 -4.98 -12.47
CA ILE A 48 -5.19 -5.83 -13.65
C ILE A 48 -5.78 -7.23 -13.30
N TYR A 49 -5.66 -7.65 -12.05
CA TYR A 49 -6.06 -8.99 -11.59
C TYR A 49 -7.28 -8.98 -10.65
N GLU A 50 -7.90 -7.82 -10.42
CA GLU A 50 -9.14 -7.72 -9.65
C GLU A 50 -10.35 -7.68 -10.61
N PRO A 51 -10.96 -8.84 -10.92
CA PRO A 51 -12.07 -8.90 -11.89
C PRO A 51 -13.36 -8.26 -11.36
N ALA A 52 -13.43 -7.93 -10.08
CA ALA A 52 -14.64 -7.41 -9.45
C ALA A 52 -14.80 -5.90 -9.56
N GLN A 53 -13.72 -5.15 -9.81
CA GLN A 53 -13.75 -3.69 -9.87
C GLN A 53 -12.84 -3.18 -10.97
N GLN A 54 -13.33 -2.26 -11.78
CA GLN A 54 -12.53 -1.63 -12.83
C GLN A 54 -11.48 -0.67 -12.26
N GLU A 55 -11.80 -0.08 -11.12
CA GLU A 55 -10.91 0.85 -10.40
C GLU A 55 -10.92 0.57 -8.89
N ARG A 56 -9.88 1.07 -8.22
CA ARG A 56 -9.76 0.96 -6.77
C ARG A 56 -10.75 1.90 -6.09
N ALA A 57 -11.28 1.49 -4.93
CA ALA A 57 -12.14 2.34 -4.14
C ALA A 57 -11.46 3.69 -3.81
N SER A 58 -12.16 4.79 -4.03
CA SER A 58 -11.68 6.16 -3.82
C SER A 58 -11.15 6.40 -2.40
N VAL A 59 -11.71 5.72 -1.40
CA VAL A 59 -11.24 5.75 -0.01
C VAL A 59 -9.81 5.22 0.11
N ALA A 60 -9.48 4.13 -0.58
CA ALA A 60 -8.14 3.57 -0.54
C ALA A 60 -7.11 4.50 -1.23
N ASP A 61 -7.51 5.18 -2.30
CA ASP A 61 -6.66 6.13 -3.00
C ASP A 61 -6.49 7.45 -2.22
N GLY A 62 -7.52 7.87 -1.51
CA GLY A 62 -7.47 9.10 -0.71
C GLY A 62 -6.68 8.98 0.58
N LEU A 63 -6.68 7.81 1.22
CA LEU A 63 -6.06 7.61 2.53
C LEU A 63 -4.64 7.04 2.47
N LEU A 64 -4.28 6.35 1.38
CA LEU A 64 -3.03 5.59 1.30
C LEU A 64 -2.21 5.99 0.07
N PRO A 65 -0.90 6.19 0.21
CA PRO A 65 -0.03 6.46 -0.93
C PRO A 65 0.04 5.23 -1.85
N ALA A 66 0.25 5.49 -3.14
CA ALA A 66 0.41 4.42 -4.13
C ALA A 66 1.66 3.59 -3.88
N ARG A 67 2.77 4.26 -3.60
CA ARG A 67 4.08 3.70 -3.26
C ARG A 67 4.74 4.59 -2.21
N ASN A 68 5.69 3.97 -1.50
CA ASN A 68 6.54 4.69 -0.54
C ASN A 68 7.94 4.05 -0.52
N ILE A 69 8.94 4.81 -0.11
CA ILE A 69 10.31 4.30 0.05
C ILE A 69 10.47 3.79 1.47
N GLY A 70 10.97 2.57 1.61
CA GLY A 70 11.11 1.98 2.94
C GLY A 70 11.73 0.60 2.97
N VAL A 71 11.60 0.00 4.13
CA VAL A 71 12.06 -1.35 4.45
C VAL A 71 10.88 -2.16 4.98
N VAL A 72 10.70 -3.34 4.43
CA VAL A 72 9.63 -4.28 4.81
C VAL A 72 10.26 -5.62 5.14
N ILE A 73 9.87 -6.20 6.26
CA ILE A 73 10.11 -7.60 6.58
C ILE A 73 8.80 -8.37 6.50
N SER A 74 8.81 -9.52 5.86
CA SER A 74 7.62 -10.35 5.69
C SER A 74 7.98 -11.84 5.74
N SER A 75 7.02 -12.64 6.16
CA SER A 75 7.14 -14.10 6.14
C SER A 75 5.75 -14.75 6.02
N SER A 76 5.76 -16.02 5.61
CA SER A 76 4.60 -16.90 5.67
C SER A 76 4.85 -18.06 6.61
N PHE A 77 3.78 -18.62 7.16
CA PHE A 77 3.81 -19.79 8.04
C PHE A 77 2.53 -20.64 7.88
N MET A 78 2.46 -21.80 8.53
CA MET A 78 1.35 -22.75 8.38
C MET A 78 1.11 -23.18 6.93
N LYS A 79 2.17 -23.53 6.19
CA LYS A 79 2.11 -23.89 4.77
C LYS A 79 1.48 -22.78 3.93
N GLU A 80 1.95 -21.54 4.15
CA GLU A 80 1.51 -20.32 3.47
C GLU A 80 0.05 -19.88 3.74
N ARG A 81 -0.64 -20.56 4.68
CA ARG A 81 -1.99 -20.17 5.07
C ARG A 81 -2.05 -18.92 5.93
N MET A 82 -0.95 -18.50 6.51
CA MET A 82 -0.84 -17.23 7.24
C MET A 82 0.37 -16.45 6.77
N THR A 83 0.21 -15.14 6.65
CA THR A 83 1.31 -14.23 6.32
C THR A 83 1.34 -13.08 7.31
N TRP A 84 2.51 -12.53 7.52
CA TRP A 84 2.68 -11.28 8.23
C TRP A 84 3.70 -10.41 7.51
N ALA A 85 3.56 -9.11 7.65
CA ALA A 85 4.49 -8.12 7.16
C ALA A 85 4.53 -6.93 8.10
N ALA A 86 5.72 -6.35 8.28
CA ALA A 86 5.92 -5.10 8.98
C ALA A 86 6.85 -4.21 8.17
N GLY A 87 6.59 -2.91 8.14
CA GLY A 87 7.37 -1.98 7.33
C GLY A 87 7.56 -0.62 7.98
N VAL A 88 8.68 0.00 7.63
CA VAL A 88 9.01 1.39 7.97
C VAL A 88 9.27 2.13 6.67
N PHE A 89 8.62 3.27 6.49
CA PHE A 89 8.70 4.04 5.25
C PHE A 89 8.94 5.52 5.53
N ASN A 90 9.64 6.16 4.60
CA ASN A 90 9.84 7.61 4.59
C ASN A 90 10.24 8.01 3.16
N ASN A 91 9.46 8.86 2.52
CA ASN A 91 9.65 9.24 1.12
C ASN A 91 10.60 10.44 0.93
N TRP A 92 11.59 10.59 1.79
CA TRP A 92 12.51 11.74 1.79
C TRP A 92 13.18 11.99 0.44
N TYR A 93 13.53 10.95 -0.28
CA TYR A 93 14.25 11.05 -1.54
C TYR A 93 13.42 11.67 -2.68
N GLU A 94 12.15 11.24 -2.82
CA GLU A 94 11.26 11.77 -3.88
C GLU A 94 10.61 13.09 -3.50
N ALA A 95 10.44 13.36 -2.22
CA ALA A 95 9.84 14.58 -1.74
C ALA A 95 10.79 15.78 -1.76
N ASP A 96 12.07 15.57 -2.09
CA ASP A 96 13.15 16.57 -2.07
C ASP A 96 13.19 17.35 -0.74
N ARG A 97 13.09 16.59 0.36
CA ARG A 97 13.09 17.09 1.73
C ARG A 97 14.09 16.30 2.57
N SER A 98 14.50 16.86 3.71
CA SER A 98 15.31 16.08 4.63
C SER A 98 14.50 14.95 5.27
N PHE A 99 15.18 13.90 5.71
CA PHE A 99 14.54 12.73 6.33
C PHE A 99 13.66 13.10 7.52
N SER A 100 14.07 14.08 8.32
CA SER A 100 13.33 14.58 9.49
C SER A 100 12.04 15.33 9.12
N ASP A 101 12.00 15.92 7.93
CA ASP A 101 10.90 16.80 7.49
C ASP A 101 9.82 16.03 6.72
N ASN A 102 10.03 14.73 6.54
CA ASN A 102 9.06 13.84 5.93
C ASN A 102 8.37 12.93 6.96
N PRO A 103 7.10 12.59 6.74
CA PRO A 103 6.41 11.63 7.57
C PRO A 103 7.13 10.29 7.61
N THR A 104 7.41 9.80 8.81
CA THR A 104 7.80 8.41 9.03
C THR A 104 6.56 7.58 9.24
N VAL A 105 6.44 6.49 8.47
CA VAL A 105 5.29 5.61 8.46
C VAL A 105 5.70 4.24 8.97
N LEU A 106 4.91 3.70 9.89
CA LEU A 106 4.99 2.32 10.36
C LEU A 106 3.77 1.56 9.87
N THR A 107 3.99 0.37 9.33
CA THR A 107 2.90 -0.50 8.89
C THR A 107 3.05 -1.90 9.47
N GLY A 108 1.92 -2.55 9.72
CA GLY A 108 1.86 -3.94 10.09
C GLY A 108 0.61 -4.59 9.50
N ARG A 109 0.74 -5.83 9.03
CA ARG A 109 -0.37 -6.60 8.45
C ARG A 109 -0.21 -8.07 8.77
N ILE A 110 -1.31 -8.73 9.12
CA ILE A 110 -1.40 -10.18 9.29
C ILE A 110 -2.60 -10.66 8.49
N THR A 111 -2.41 -11.76 7.76
CA THR A 111 -3.50 -12.40 7.01
C THR A 111 -3.56 -13.88 7.28
N ALA A 112 -4.74 -14.46 7.09
CA ALA A 112 -4.98 -15.89 7.25
C ALA A 112 -5.95 -16.40 6.19
N LEU A 113 -5.79 -17.66 5.83
CA LEU A 113 -6.73 -18.47 5.06
C LEU A 113 -7.33 -19.55 5.99
N PRO A 114 -8.34 -19.20 6.83
CA PRO A 114 -8.93 -20.15 7.76
C PRO A 114 -9.65 -21.30 7.05
N TYR A 115 -10.09 -21.06 5.83
CA TYR A 115 -10.65 -22.07 4.95
C TYR A 115 -10.02 -21.99 3.56
N ALA A 116 -9.56 -23.12 3.06
CA ALA A 116 -9.16 -23.32 1.68
C ALA A 116 -9.44 -24.79 1.32
N SER A 117 -10.15 -25.04 0.20
CA SER A 117 -10.32 -26.38 -0.36
C SER A 117 -8.99 -26.92 -0.88
N GLU A 118 -8.88 -28.24 -1.06
CA GLU A 118 -7.65 -28.88 -1.54
C GLU A 118 -7.23 -28.41 -2.94
N ASP A 119 -8.19 -28.10 -3.79
CA ASP A 119 -8.00 -27.57 -5.13
C ASP A 119 -7.89 -26.04 -5.18
N GLU A 120 -7.92 -25.37 -3.99
CA GLU A 120 -7.90 -23.91 -3.83
C GLU A 120 -9.03 -23.17 -4.59
N SER A 121 -10.02 -23.88 -5.12
CA SER A 121 -11.15 -23.26 -5.80
C SER A 121 -12.03 -22.43 -4.83
N ASN A 122 -12.14 -22.88 -3.59
CA ASN A 122 -12.89 -22.19 -2.54
C ASN A 122 -11.94 -21.75 -1.42
N LEU A 123 -11.95 -20.50 -1.08
CA LEU A 123 -11.13 -19.97 0.00
C LEU A 123 -11.79 -18.80 0.72
N LEU A 124 -11.51 -18.70 2.01
CA LEU A 124 -11.81 -17.53 2.83
C LEU A 124 -10.50 -16.87 3.23
N HIS A 125 -10.34 -15.61 2.84
CA HIS A 125 -9.23 -14.76 3.28
C HIS A 125 -9.73 -13.80 4.35
N LEU A 126 -8.98 -13.69 5.44
CA LEU A 126 -9.15 -12.70 6.49
C LEU A 126 -7.84 -11.97 6.71
N GLY A 127 -7.91 -10.68 7.03
CA GLY A 127 -6.73 -9.88 7.33
C GLY A 127 -7.03 -8.73 8.28
N ILE A 128 -5.99 -8.31 8.98
CA ILE A 128 -5.96 -7.09 9.79
C ILE A 128 -4.68 -6.33 9.50
N ALA A 129 -4.80 -5.01 9.41
CA ALA A 129 -3.66 -4.13 9.16
C ALA A 129 -3.75 -2.86 9.99
N GLY A 130 -2.58 -2.31 10.34
CA GLY A 130 -2.41 -1.02 10.97
C GLY A 130 -1.37 -0.19 10.24
N ARG A 131 -1.57 1.13 10.21
CA ARG A 131 -0.63 2.11 9.67
C ARG A 131 -0.61 3.33 10.59
N TYR A 132 0.56 3.67 11.06
CA TYR A 132 0.82 4.90 11.80
C TYR A 132 1.72 5.82 10.98
N SER A 133 1.43 7.10 10.96
CA SER A 133 2.28 8.13 10.35
C SER A 133 2.37 9.31 11.29
N ASN A 134 3.59 9.80 11.58
CA ASN A 134 3.71 11.13 12.14
C ASN A 134 3.36 12.18 11.07
N ALA A 135 2.90 13.34 11.49
CA ALA A 135 2.62 14.46 10.60
C ALA A 135 3.80 15.44 10.62
N ALA A 136 4.64 15.35 9.60
CA ALA A 136 5.68 16.36 9.41
C ALA A 136 5.07 17.52 8.61
N GLY A 137 4.56 18.54 9.32
CA GLY A 137 3.97 19.74 8.70
C GLY A 137 2.51 19.62 8.28
N GLY A 138 1.73 18.79 8.96
CA GLY A 138 0.29 18.62 8.73
C GLY A 138 -0.05 17.40 7.85
N ILE A 139 -1.34 17.12 7.77
CA ILE A 139 -1.88 15.99 7.01
C ILE A 139 -2.94 16.50 6.04
N ARG A 140 -2.93 16.02 4.82
CA ARG A 140 -3.97 16.33 3.83
C ARG A 140 -4.40 15.05 3.12
N TYR A 141 -5.69 14.83 3.06
CA TYR A 141 -6.28 13.72 2.31
C TYR A 141 -7.00 14.25 1.08
N LYS A 142 -6.74 13.61 -0.06
CA LYS A 142 -7.41 13.91 -1.33
C LYS A 142 -7.90 12.62 -1.94
N ALA A 143 -9.17 12.59 -2.30
CA ALA A 143 -9.75 11.49 -3.06
C ALA A 143 -10.34 12.01 -4.36
N LYS A 144 -10.09 11.30 -5.44
CA LYS A 144 -10.79 11.49 -6.71
C LYS A 144 -12.09 10.68 -6.70
N THR A 145 -12.97 10.97 -7.65
CA THR A 145 -14.07 10.04 -7.99
C THR A 145 -13.50 8.69 -8.39
N GLU A 146 -14.33 7.63 -8.38
CA GLU A 146 -13.93 6.26 -8.77
C GLU A 146 -13.47 6.15 -10.24
N ILE A 147 -13.34 7.26 -10.96
CA ILE A 147 -12.76 7.35 -12.30
C ILE A 147 -11.38 7.95 -12.16
N PHE A 148 -10.33 7.22 -12.54
CA PHE A 148 -8.92 7.63 -12.40
C PHE A 148 -8.62 9.01 -12.97
N SER A 149 -9.25 9.38 -14.10
CA SER A 149 -9.16 10.71 -14.73
C SER A 149 -10.15 11.73 -14.16
N GLY A 150 -10.95 11.35 -13.16
CA GLY A 150 -11.97 12.22 -12.58
C GLY A 150 -11.40 13.36 -11.73
N PRO A 151 -12.20 14.39 -11.46
CA PRO A 151 -11.81 15.49 -10.59
C PRO A 151 -11.63 15.02 -9.14
N VAL A 152 -10.87 15.78 -8.38
CA VAL A 152 -10.82 15.62 -6.91
C VAL A 152 -12.20 15.91 -6.35
N SER A 153 -12.81 14.93 -5.68
CA SER A 153 -14.15 15.03 -5.09
C SER A 153 -14.14 15.33 -3.60
N VAL A 154 -13.06 14.95 -2.92
CA VAL A 154 -12.84 15.22 -1.50
C VAL A 154 -11.43 15.77 -1.32
N ASP A 155 -11.32 16.87 -0.62
CA ASP A 155 -10.06 17.48 -0.19
C ASP A 155 -10.27 18.05 1.22
N THR A 156 -9.48 17.60 2.17
CA THR A 156 -9.60 18.06 3.58
C THR A 156 -8.88 19.37 3.83
N ASP A 157 -8.20 19.92 2.82
CA ASP A 157 -7.15 20.91 3.02
C ASP A 157 -6.07 20.42 4.00
N LEU A 158 -5.10 21.28 4.32
CA LEU A 158 -4.04 20.93 5.24
C LEU A 158 -4.56 21.00 6.69
N LEU A 159 -4.49 19.88 7.37
CA LEU A 159 -4.81 19.75 8.80
C LEU A 159 -3.52 20.07 9.60
N ASP A 160 -3.25 21.34 9.82
CA ASP A 160 -2.00 21.85 10.41
C ASP A 160 -1.81 21.40 11.87
N ASP A 161 -2.90 21.24 12.62
CA ASP A 161 -2.87 20.81 14.02
C ASP A 161 -2.69 19.31 14.19
N ALA A 162 -2.72 18.53 13.11
CA ALA A 162 -2.54 17.09 13.17
C ALA A 162 -1.07 16.74 13.44
N SER A 163 -0.80 16.06 14.53
CA SER A 163 0.54 15.57 14.90
C SER A 163 0.83 14.15 14.38
N SER A 164 -0.21 13.38 14.13
CA SER A 164 -0.10 11.99 13.63
C SER A 164 -1.40 11.52 13.00
N ALA A 165 -1.31 10.47 12.18
CA ALA A 165 -2.45 9.73 11.67
C ALA A 165 -2.32 8.25 11.97
N PHE A 166 -3.42 7.62 12.32
CA PHE A 166 -3.52 6.17 12.48
C PHE A 166 -4.63 5.64 11.59
N HIS A 167 -4.30 4.61 10.81
CA HIS A 167 -5.25 3.89 9.99
C HIS A 167 -5.26 2.43 10.41
N TYR A 168 -6.44 1.83 10.48
CA TYR A 168 -6.61 0.41 10.66
C TYR A 168 -7.53 -0.13 9.57
N GLY A 169 -7.32 -1.39 9.20
CA GLY A 169 -8.08 -2.05 8.16
C GLY A 169 -8.39 -3.49 8.54
N LEU A 170 -9.61 -3.90 8.22
CA LEU A 170 -10.05 -5.29 8.25
C LEU A 170 -10.29 -5.74 6.82
N GLU A 171 -9.90 -6.97 6.52
CA GLU A 171 -10.00 -7.54 5.18
C GLU A 171 -10.76 -8.84 5.24
N MET A 172 -11.69 -9.02 4.32
CA MET A 172 -12.38 -10.26 4.12
C MET A 172 -12.62 -10.45 2.62
N ALA A 173 -12.23 -11.61 2.10
CA ALA A 173 -12.53 -12.01 0.75
C ALA A 173 -12.94 -13.49 0.71
N TRP A 174 -14.01 -13.79 0.00
CA TRP A 174 -14.49 -15.13 -0.25
C TRP A 174 -14.42 -15.43 -1.74
N ARG A 175 -13.71 -16.50 -2.11
CA ARG A 175 -13.74 -17.03 -3.46
C ARG A 175 -14.48 -18.36 -3.46
N LYS A 176 -15.39 -18.52 -4.42
CA LYS A 176 -16.11 -19.75 -4.69
C LYS A 176 -15.94 -20.05 -6.18
N GLY A 177 -15.29 -21.16 -6.50
CA GLY A 177 -15.10 -21.68 -7.85
C GLY A 177 -16.26 -22.57 -8.29
#